data_700b46e0065780483ce0334320646cc1
#
_entry.id   700b46e0065780483ce0334320646cc1
#
_cell.length_a   1.000
_cell.length_b   1.000
_cell.length_c   1.000
_cell.angle_alpha   90.00
_cell.angle_beta   90.00
_cell.angle_gamma   90.00
#
_symmetry.space_group_name_H-M   'P 1'
#
loop_
_entity.id
_entity.type
_entity.pdbx_description
1 polymer ?
#
loop_
_entity_poly.entity_id
_entity_poly.type
_entity_poly.pdbx_seq_one_letter_code
_entity_poly.pdbx_strand_id
1 'polypeptide(L)'
;MDNSLKLQTDTLSRTARWSILVAFVIVWYALIQGISHFIFHVAPEPAALPQDLAAHLLFAIICYSLSGRLRFTLPTVAAFVAALNLCNAGKIQFYGTPVMPDDFIALPNLFMLLTGWQLAGAIAIVVVPFALLLLMINWRRRRTWLLLVLYVVAVWGVLQVAGPAVAMMDKVFRNSVWNQRGNLESRGVVIHLVQESLRHRVRSGSMPSAAEVEAALAVLRPNAAAFSPPAAPAGSPRRNVHMIVLESFWDAALLTGSGLSMDPLDPRFRELWRQAGDSHVLSPIFGGYTANAEFEALCGFPVTENHVYFESGLRNQAPCLPQILQEAGYHGIASHPNVAGFWNRVNAYRRIGFETYWSDRDFVLDDLNGEFLSDASLYRQTMDKIGSRADRDRPVFNFLLTYFGHVDYPLNAARPRMITTTDKNALLNAYVNLMYYKSRELMDFLEILRRDDPDGLIVLFGDHLPFLGPGFYGYLRSKLLTDNRAMMTDRMVYTLTATPLVVIDGRRGPLPLGDVPMYRLPAMILDLLGLAGPDVIRLSTPPGDLAVRPLPGMYWAGDGGRQTVCREEQQEQGPCEVTDRWLQALITVSRDLFSGSRFVLKAEPLAE
;
A
#
# COMPACT_ATOMS: atom_id res chain seq x y z
N MET A 1 1.37 -14.36 49.56
CA MET A 1 1.70 -12.98 49.08
C MET A 1 0.47 -12.17 48.58
N ASP A 2 -0.69 -12.77 48.34
CA ASP A 2 -1.84 -12.08 47.70
C ASP A 2 -2.76 -11.26 48.65
N ASN A 3 -2.74 -11.51 49.96
CA ASN A 3 -3.59 -10.78 50.92
C ASN A 3 -2.95 -9.48 51.45
N SER A 4 -1.64 -9.32 51.46
CA SER A 4 -0.96 -8.12 51.94
C SER A 4 -1.07 -6.94 50.97
N LEU A 5 -1.04 -7.21 49.67
CA LEU A 5 -1.24 -6.19 48.61
C LEU A 5 -2.70 -5.70 48.52
N LYS A 6 -3.66 -6.57 48.84
CA LYS A 6 -5.10 -6.20 48.91
C LYS A 6 -5.40 -5.19 50.02
N LEU A 7 -4.74 -5.31 51.15
CA LEU A 7 -4.97 -4.44 52.32
C LEU A 7 -4.31 -3.05 52.16
N GLN A 8 -3.17 -2.94 51.46
CA GLN A 8 -2.46 -1.66 51.35
C GLN A 8 -3.13 -0.66 50.39
N THR A 9 -3.79 -1.10 49.31
CA THR A 9 -4.38 -0.17 48.33
C THR A 9 -5.76 0.37 48.75
N ASP A 10 -6.50 -0.32 49.62
CA ASP A 10 -7.80 0.12 50.08
C ASP A 10 -7.74 1.16 51.23
N THR A 11 -6.57 1.32 51.84
CA THR A 11 -6.32 2.31 52.93
C THR A 11 -5.86 3.67 52.42
N LEU A 12 -5.48 3.78 51.14
CA LEU A 12 -4.99 5.04 50.57
C LEU A 12 -6.08 6.11 50.47
N SER A 13 -5.76 7.35 50.85
CA SER A 13 -6.65 8.49 50.66
C SER A 13 -6.98 8.68 49.16
N ARG A 14 -8.10 9.33 48.87
CA ARG A 14 -8.49 9.64 47.49
C ARG A 14 -7.41 10.43 46.77
N THR A 15 -6.81 11.41 47.41
CA THR A 15 -5.71 12.22 46.87
C THR A 15 -4.49 11.36 46.54
N ALA A 16 -4.07 10.48 47.46
CA ALA A 16 -2.94 9.59 47.23
C ALA A 16 -3.15 8.68 46.02
N ARG A 17 -4.36 8.15 45.78
CA ARG A 17 -4.67 7.32 44.60
C ARG A 17 -4.54 8.10 43.29
N TRP A 18 -5.00 9.35 43.26
CA TRP A 18 -4.84 10.22 42.09
C TRP A 18 -3.36 10.58 41.84
N SER A 19 -2.62 10.91 42.89
CA SER A 19 -1.18 11.20 42.77
C SER A 19 -0.40 10.00 42.23
N ILE A 20 -0.71 8.79 42.71
CA ILE A 20 -0.08 7.55 42.20
C ILE A 20 -0.42 7.33 40.73
N LEU A 21 -1.67 7.51 40.32
CA LEU A 21 -2.08 7.36 38.92
C LEU A 21 -1.33 8.33 38.01
N VAL A 22 -1.33 9.61 38.37
CA VAL A 22 -0.65 10.67 37.58
C VAL A 22 0.85 10.43 37.52
N ALA A 23 1.50 10.17 38.64
CA ALA A 23 2.94 9.90 38.69
C ALA A 23 3.31 8.66 37.86
N PHE A 24 2.51 7.59 37.97
CA PHE A 24 2.72 6.38 37.17
C PHE A 24 2.65 6.68 35.67
N VAL A 25 1.60 7.39 35.22
CA VAL A 25 1.44 7.71 33.79
C VAL A 25 2.61 8.54 33.28
N ILE A 26 3.05 9.55 34.03
CA ILE A 26 4.19 10.40 33.64
C ILE A 26 5.45 9.55 33.50
N VAL A 27 5.79 8.74 34.49
CA VAL A 27 7.01 7.90 34.47
C VAL A 27 6.94 6.86 33.34
N TRP A 28 5.79 6.18 33.22
CA TRP A 28 5.62 5.15 32.18
C TRP A 28 5.66 5.75 30.77
N TYR A 29 4.98 6.87 30.56
CA TYR A 29 5.02 7.60 29.29
C TYR A 29 6.46 7.99 28.93
N ALA A 30 7.21 8.60 29.87
CA ALA A 30 8.60 8.98 29.63
C ALA A 30 9.48 7.78 29.28
N LEU A 31 9.27 6.63 29.94
CA LEU A 31 9.98 5.39 29.64
C LEU A 31 9.69 4.92 28.22
N ILE A 32 8.42 4.86 27.83
CA ILE A 32 8.01 4.40 26.50
C ILE A 32 8.48 5.36 25.40
N GLN A 33 8.42 6.67 25.62
CA GLN A 33 8.97 7.65 24.67
C GLN A 33 10.51 7.52 24.56
N GLY A 34 11.19 7.25 25.66
CA GLY A 34 12.62 6.92 25.63
C GLY A 34 12.92 5.69 24.78
N ILE A 35 12.18 4.60 24.95
CA ILE A 35 12.31 3.39 24.12
C ILE A 35 12.05 3.73 22.65
N SER A 36 10.96 4.44 22.33
CA SER A 36 10.61 4.85 20.97
C SER A 36 11.73 5.70 20.34
N HIS A 37 12.29 6.64 21.08
CA HIS A 37 13.37 7.51 20.60
C HIS A 37 14.67 6.75 20.36
N PHE A 38 15.16 5.98 21.36
CA PHE A 38 16.49 5.36 21.28
C PHE A 38 16.53 4.11 20.40
N ILE A 39 15.42 3.36 20.29
CA ILE A 39 15.38 2.12 19.50
C ILE A 39 14.84 2.37 18.09
N PHE A 40 13.79 3.18 17.96
CA PHE A 40 13.09 3.37 16.69
C PHE A 40 13.34 4.74 16.05
N HIS A 41 14.06 5.64 16.70
CA HIS A 41 14.31 7.02 16.24
C HIS A 41 13.00 7.78 15.93
N VAL A 42 11.96 7.52 16.72
CA VAL A 42 10.64 8.15 16.62
C VAL A 42 10.27 8.73 17.96
N ALA A 43 9.97 10.03 17.99
CA ALA A 43 9.51 10.70 19.20
C ALA A 43 8.61 11.90 18.79
N PRO A 44 7.65 12.29 19.63
CA PRO A 44 6.95 13.56 19.48
C PRO A 44 7.94 14.73 19.54
N GLU A 45 7.66 15.78 18.79
CA GLU A 45 8.37 17.04 18.92
C GLU A 45 8.28 17.56 20.37
N PRO A 46 9.31 18.25 20.89
CA PRO A 46 9.27 18.77 22.25
C PRO A 46 8.04 19.63 22.57
N ALA A 47 7.54 20.38 21.60
CA ALA A 47 6.32 21.17 21.71
C ALA A 47 5.03 20.32 21.82
N ALA A 48 5.04 19.09 21.29
CA ALA A 48 3.91 18.18 21.31
C ALA A 48 3.82 17.31 22.59
N LEU A 49 4.93 17.16 23.32
CA LEU A 49 4.99 16.30 24.53
C LEU A 49 3.92 16.62 25.58
N PRO A 50 3.64 17.90 25.95
CA PRO A 50 2.63 18.20 26.95
C PRO A 50 1.22 17.77 26.52
N GLN A 51 0.85 17.98 25.25
CA GLN A 51 -0.49 17.63 24.74
C GLN A 51 -0.63 16.10 24.57
N ASP A 52 0.40 15.40 24.14
CA ASP A 52 0.38 13.94 24.03
C ASP A 52 0.29 13.29 25.41
N LEU A 53 1.10 13.76 26.39
CA LEU A 53 1.00 13.32 27.79
C LEU A 53 -0.41 13.60 28.37
N ALA A 54 -0.99 14.77 28.09
CA ALA A 54 -2.34 15.12 28.57
C ALA A 54 -3.39 14.16 28.00
N ALA A 55 -3.27 13.74 26.73
CA ALA A 55 -4.15 12.75 26.12
C ALA A 55 -4.03 11.36 26.79
N HIS A 56 -2.81 10.93 27.11
CA HIS A 56 -2.57 9.69 27.87
C HIS A 56 -3.11 9.76 29.30
N LEU A 57 -2.96 10.91 29.97
CA LEU A 57 -3.55 11.15 31.30
C LEU A 57 -5.08 11.10 31.25
N LEU A 58 -5.72 11.71 30.23
CA LEU A 58 -7.16 11.63 30.05
C LEU A 58 -7.63 10.18 29.87
N PHE A 59 -6.94 9.40 29.04
CA PHE A 59 -7.21 7.97 28.91
C PHE A 59 -7.12 7.24 30.26
N ALA A 60 -6.08 7.49 31.04
CA ALA A 60 -5.90 6.88 32.37
C ALA A 60 -7.02 7.29 33.36
N ILE A 61 -7.48 8.54 33.30
CA ILE A 61 -8.59 9.04 34.10
C ILE A 61 -9.89 8.31 33.75
N ILE A 62 -10.17 8.12 32.46
CA ILE A 62 -11.32 7.36 31.96
C ILE A 62 -11.24 5.91 32.48
N CYS A 63 -10.10 5.24 32.32
CA CYS A 63 -9.87 3.89 32.82
C CYS A 63 -10.10 3.80 34.35
N TYR A 64 -9.55 4.73 35.10
CA TYR A 64 -9.71 4.74 36.56
C TYR A 64 -11.17 5.03 36.99
N SER A 65 -11.90 5.85 36.25
CA SER A 65 -13.32 6.14 36.50
C SER A 65 -14.20 4.89 36.38
N LEU A 66 -13.88 4.01 35.43
CA LEU A 66 -14.59 2.74 35.17
C LEU A 66 -14.17 1.63 36.15
N SER A 67 -12.90 1.60 36.53
CA SER A 67 -12.36 0.60 37.47
C SER A 67 -12.59 0.93 38.93
N GLY A 68 -12.23 2.14 39.34
CA GLY A 68 -12.11 2.57 40.73
C GLY A 68 -11.03 1.83 41.51
N ARG A 69 -10.14 1.06 40.88
CA ARG A 69 -9.11 0.20 41.50
C ARG A 69 -7.78 0.33 40.78
N LEU A 70 -6.77 0.93 41.42
CA LEU A 70 -5.46 1.16 40.83
C LEU A 70 -4.80 -0.12 40.29
N ARG A 71 -4.90 -1.23 41.05
CA ARG A 71 -4.30 -2.53 40.69
C ARG A 71 -4.72 -3.09 39.33
N PHE A 72 -5.90 -2.69 38.85
CA PHE A 72 -6.39 -3.07 37.51
C PHE A 72 -6.17 -1.96 36.49
N THR A 73 -6.24 -0.69 36.91
CA THR A 73 -6.06 0.46 36.02
C THR A 73 -4.64 0.59 35.55
N LEU A 74 -3.64 0.47 36.46
CA LEU A 74 -2.23 0.69 36.11
C LEU A 74 -1.71 -0.29 35.04
N PRO A 75 -1.91 -1.63 35.15
CA PRO A 75 -1.47 -2.54 34.10
C PRO A 75 -2.22 -2.34 32.78
N THR A 76 -3.51 -1.99 32.82
CA THR A 76 -4.28 -1.69 31.59
C THR A 76 -3.72 -0.46 30.89
N VAL A 77 -3.50 0.64 31.62
CA VAL A 77 -2.92 1.86 31.06
C VAL A 77 -1.50 1.59 30.54
N ALA A 78 -0.69 0.84 31.30
CA ALA A 78 0.66 0.48 30.86
C ALA A 78 0.65 -0.27 29.53
N ALA A 79 -0.21 -1.27 29.40
CA ALA A 79 -0.32 -2.08 28.18
C ALA A 79 -0.77 -1.24 26.97
N PHE A 80 -1.79 -0.38 27.13
CA PHE A 80 -2.27 0.48 26.04
C PHE A 80 -1.24 1.52 25.62
N VAL A 81 -0.61 2.22 26.57
CA VAL A 81 0.42 3.23 26.28
C VAL A 81 1.60 2.58 25.55
N ALA A 82 2.07 1.42 26.01
CA ALA A 82 3.16 0.70 25.37
C ALA A 82 2.75 0.22 23.97
N ALA A 83 1.64 -0.50 23.84
CA ALA A 83 1.19 -1.03 22.55
C ALA A 83 1.00 0.11 21.51
N LEU A 84 0.28 1.17 21.88
CA LEU A 84 -0.01 2.27 20.96
C LEU A 84 1.25 2.98 20.47
N ASN A 85 2.17 3.33 21.38
CA ASN A 85 3.38 4.06 21.00
C ASN A 85 4.38 3.16 20.26
N LEU A 86 4.64 1.93 20.74
CA LEU A 86 5.63 1.04 20.14
C LEU A 86 5.17 0.47 18.79
N CYS A 87 3.86 0.20 18.61
CA CYS A 87 3.33 -0.20 17.29
C CYS A 87 3.49 0.94 16.27
N ASN A 88 3.22 2.18 16.67
CA ASN A 88 3.44 3.33 15.78
C ASN A 88 4.92 3.51 15.45
N ALA A 89 5.81 3.46 16.44
CA ALA A 89 7.24 3.58 16.24
C ALA A 89 7.77 2.47 15.32
N GLY A 90 7.37 1.21 15.55
CA GLY A 90 7.71 0.08 14.71
C GLY A 90 7.22 0.25 13.28
N LYS A 91 5.95 0.61 13.08
CA LYS A 91 5.40 0.80 11.72
C LYS A 91 6.09 1.94 10.96
N ILE A 92 6.39 3.06 11.63
CA ILE A 92 7.15 4.17 11.03
C ILE A 92 8.54 3.70 10.59
N GLN A 93 9.19 2.86 11.40
CA GLN A 93 10.51 2.32 11.10
C GLN A 93 10.51 1.50 9.80
N PHE A 94 9.46 0.68 9.56
CA PHE A 94 9.38 -0.19 8.40
C PHE A 94 8.76 0.48 7.18
N TYR A 95 7.68 1.23 7.36
CA TYR A 95 6.86 1.76 6.27
C TYR A 95 6.90 3.29 6.12
N GLY A 96 7.61 4.00 7.02
CA GLY A 96 7.67 5.46 7.02
C GLY A 96 6.37 6.16 7.43
N THR A 97 5.33 5.41 7.80
CA THR A 97 4.01 5.92 8.20
C THR A 97 3.55 5.33 9.52
N PRO A 98 2.83 6.09 10.36
CA PRO A 98 2.26 5.59 11.61
C PRO A 98 1.09 4.62 11.38
N VAL A 99 0.58 4.05 12.47
CA VAL A 99 -0.64 3.23 12.45
C VAL A 99 -1.83 4.11 12.07
N MET A 100 -2.54 3.68 11.03
CA MET A 100 -3.73 4.32 10.49
C MET A 100 -4.98 3.47 10.82
N PRO A 101 -6.20 4.05 10.82
CA PRO A 101 -7.42 3.27 11.04
C PRO A 101 -7.59 2.11 10.05
N ASP A 102 -7.13 2.27 8.83
CA ASP A 102 -7.20 1.25 7.78
C ASP A 102 -6.33 0.01 8.09
N ASP A 103 -5.28 0.15 8.89
CA ASP A 103 -4.41 -0.97 9.28
C ASP A 103 -5.15 -2.02 10.13
N PHE A 104 -6.21 -1.61 10.85
CA PHE A 104 -7.01 -2.56 11.61
C PHE A 104 -7.80 -3.52 10.70
N ILE A 105 -8.10 -3.11 9.47
CA ILE A 105 -8.72 -3.97 8.44
C ILE A 105 -7.68 -4.98 7.94
N ALA A 106 -6.43 -4.58 7.86
CA ALA A 106 -5.32 -5.40 7.37
C ALA A 106 -4.71 -6.36 8.42
N LEU A 107 -5.08 -6.24 9.71
CA LEU A 107 -4.56 -7.11 10.79
C LEU A 107 -4.61 -8.61 10.50
N PRO A 108 -5.68 -9.20 9.91
CA PRO A 108 -5.70 -10.62 9.58
C PRO A 108 -4.56 -11.04 8.66
N ASN A 109 -4.16 -10.19 7.72
CA ASN A 109 -3.05 -10.48 6.81
C ASN A 109 -1.70 -10.46 7.52
N LEU A 110 -1.51 -9.50 8.45
CA LEU A 110 -0.31 -9.50 9.28
C LEU A 110 -0.16 -10.81 10.05
N PHE A 111 -1.25 -11.34 10.61
CA PHE A 111 -1.22 -12.61 11.33
C PHE A 111 -0.93 -13.82 10.40
N MET A 112 -1.26 -13.74 9.12
CA MET A 112 -0.92 -14.78 8.13
C MET A 112 0.57 -14.82 7.78
N LEU A 113 1.27 -13.68 7.90
CA LEU A 113 2.71 -13.58 7.61
C LEU A 113 3.60 -14.03 8.77
N LEU A 114 3.08 -13.97 10.00
CA LEU A 114 3.87 -14.23 11.19
C LEU A 114 3.75 -15.68 11.62
N THR A 115 4.84 -16.26 12.11
CA THR A 115 4.89 -17.64 12.61
C THR A 115 5.53 -17.72 14.00
N GLY A 116 5.30 -18.82 14.70
CA GLY A 116 5.92 -19.10 15.98
C GLY A 116 5.75 -17.99 17.02
N TRP A 117 6.86 -17.56 17.63
CA TRP A 117 6.85 -16.54 18.69
C TRP A 117 6.46 -15.14 18.19
N GLN A 118 6.72 -14.83 16.92
CA GLN A 118 6.34 -13.54 16.31
C GLN A 118 4.82 -13.41 16.23
N LEU A 119 4.13 -14.46 15.79
CA LEU A 119 2.67 -14.50 15.78
C LEU A 119 2.10 -14.40 17.19
N ALA A 120 2.64 -15.17 18.15
CA ALA A 120 2.22 -15.10 19.54
C ALA A 120 2.40 -13.69 20.14
N GLY A 121 3.51 -13.02 19.82
CA GLY A 121 3.79 -11.65 20.24
C GLY A 121 2.82 -10.65 19.63
N ALA A 122 2.54 -10.73 18.33
CA ALA A 122 1.60 -9.86 17.64
C ALA A 122 0.17 -10.02 18.17
N ILE A 123 -0.28 -11.26 18.38
CA ILE A 123 -1.58 -11.54 19.03
C ILE A 123 -1.60 -10.96 20.45
N ALA A 124 -0.54 -11.14 21.23
CA ALA A 124 -0.49 -10.63 22.60
C ALA A 124 -0.57 -9.10 22.66
N ILE A 125 0.12 -8.39 21.76
CA ILE A 125 0.07 -6.92 21.65
C ILE A 125 -1.36 -6.41 21.42
N VAL A 126 -2.16 -7.15 20.67
CA VAL A 126 -3.57 -6.79 20.43
C VAL A 126 -4.47 -7.28 21.57
N VAL A 127 -4.39 -8.54 21.94
CA VAL A 127 -5.34 -9.18 22.85
C VAL A 127 -5.14 -8.73 24.30
N VAL A 128 -3.89 -8.61 24.77
CA VAL A 128 -3.62 -8.31 26.20
C VAL A 128 -4.18 -6.96 26.64
N PRO A 129 -3.99 -5.84 25.90
CA PRO A 129 -4.59 -4.56 26.30
C PRO A 129 -6.12 -4.63 26.40
N PHE A 130 -6.79 -5.26 25.43
CA PHE A 130 -8.25 -5.39 25.44
C PHE A 130 -8.75 -6.30 26.54
N ALA A 131 -8.07 -7.41 26.80
CA ALA A 131 -8.42 -8.30 27.91
C ALA A 131 -8.27 -7.57 29.27
N LEU A 132 -7.19 -6.83 29.46
CA LEU A 132 -6.98 -6.01 30.66
C LEU A 132 -8.06 -4.92 30.79
N LEU A 133 -8.47 -4.30 29.67
CA LEU A 133 -9.55 -3.31 29.65
C LEU A 133 -10.87 -3.92 30.16
N LEU A 134 -11.25 -5.09 29.65
CA LEU A 134 -12.46 -5.78 30.06
C LEU A 134 -12.41 -6.22 31.56
N LEU A 135 -11.27 -6.73 32.00
CA LEU A 135 -11.05 -7.16 33.39
C LEU A 135 -10.99 -5.97 34.37
N MET A 136 -10.53 -4.81 33.92
CA MET A 136 -10.43 -3.59 34.72
C MET A 136 -11.81 -3.04 35.07
N ILE A 137 -12.80 -3.13 34.18
CA ILE A 137 -14.13 -2.55 34.32
C ILE A 137 -14.83 -3.16 35.54
N ASN A 138 -15.33 -2.31 36.43
CA ASN A 138 -16.10 -2.76 37.60
C ASN A 138 -17.57 -2.95 37.25
N TRP A 139 -17.89 -4.08 36.63
CA TRP A 139 -19.21 -4.43 36.15
C TRP A 139 -20.29 -4.46 37.24
N ARG A 140 -19.89 -4.56 38.51
CA ARG A 140 -20.84 -4.63 39.67
C ARG A 140 -21.33 -3.27 40.16
N ARG A 141 -20.71 -2.17 39.70
CA ARG A 141 -21.08 -0.81 40.13
C ARG A 141 -22.07 -0.17 39.16
N ARG A 142 -23.23 0.28 39.64
CA ARG A 142 -24.20 1.03 38.82
C ARG A 142 -23.59 2.27 38.17
N ARG A 143 -22.73 2.99 38.90
CA ARG A 143 -22.01 4.16 38.35
C ARG A 143 -21.17 3.82 37.12
N THR A 144 -20.55 2.66 37.08
CA THR A 144 -19.75 2.21 35.94
C THR A 144 -20.60 2.09 34.68
N TRP A 145 -21.80 1.54 34.79
CA TRP A 145 -22.74 1.45 33.66
C TRP A 145 -23.20 2.83 33.18
N LEU A 146 -23.49 3.76 34.10
CA LEU A 146 -23.81 5.14 33.73
C LEU A 146 -22.68 5.82 33.00
N LEU A 147 -21.41 5.64 33.45
CA LEU A 147 -20.25 6.20 32.79
C LEU A 147 -20.01 5.54 31.44
N LEU A 148 -20.18 4.22 31.30
CA LEU A 148 -20.06 3.54 30.01
C LEU A 148 -21.07 4.09 28.99
N VAL A 149 -22.34 4.22 29.39
CA VAL A 149 -23.38 4.82 28.54
C VAL A 149 -23.01 6.24 28.17
N LEU A 150 -22.55 7.06 29.12
CA LEU A 150 -22.11 8.44 28.83
C LEU A 150 -20.97 8.49 27.84
N TYR A 151 -19.94 7.65 28.01
CA TYR A 151 -18.81 7.60 27.07
C TYR A 151 -19.21 7.11 25.68
N VAL A 152 -20.08 6.07 25.59
CA VAL A 152 -20.60 5.59 24.31
C VAL A 152 -21.40 6.68 23.61
N VAL A 153 -22.28 7.39 24.33
CA VAL A 153 -23.09 8.49 23.79
C VAL A 153 -22.18 9.65 23.35
N ALA A 154 -21.15 9.99 24.13
CA ALA A 154 -20.20 11.03 23.78
C ALA A 154 -19.41 10.68 22.50
N VAL A 155 -18.87 9.46 22.41
CA VAL A 155 -18.17 8.97 21.20
C VAL A 155 -19.12 8.95 20.00
N TRP A 156 -20.33 8.41 20.18
CA TRP A 156 -21.35 8.39 19.13
C TRP A 156 -21.71 9.81 18.65
N GLY A 157 -21.89 10.76 19.58
CA GLY A 157 -22.15 12.17 19.25
C GLY A 157 -21.03 12.80 18.45
N VAL A 158 -19.77 12.58 18.81
CA VAL A 158 -18.60 13.07 18.05
C VAL A 158 -18.57 12.46 16.65
N LEU A 159 -18.90 11.16 16.51
CA LEU A 159 -18.95 10.48 15.22
C LEU A 159 -20.07 11.02 14.31
N GLN A 160 -21.19 11.54 14.86
CA GLN A 160 -22.25 12.18 14.07
C GLN A 160 -21.81 13.53 13.49
N VAL A 161 -20.89 14.22 14.16
CA VAL A 161 -20.33 15.50 13.72
C VAL A 161 -18.86 15.38 13.29
N ALA A 162 -18.48 14.23 12.75
CA ALA A 162 -17.09 13.93 12.41
C ALA A 162 -16.47 14.97 11.46
N GLY A 163 -17.20 15.47 10.46
CA GLY A 163 -16.71 16.50 9.52
C GLY A 163 -16.31 17.80 10.23
N PRO A 164 -17.24 18.47 10.93
CA PRO A 164 -16.89 19.65 11.75
C PRO A 164 -15.81 19.37 12.80
N ALA A 165 -15.79 18.16 13.41
CA ALA A 165 -14.77 17.80 14.40
C ALA A 165 -13.39 17.70 13.77
N VAL A 166 -13.25 17.08 12.60
CA VAL A 166 -11.99 17.03 11.82
C VAL A 166 -11.54 18.44 11.45
N ALA A 167 -12.43 19.27 10.89
CA ALA A 167 -12.10 20.64 10.51
C ALA A 167 -11.62 21.49 11.70
N MET A 168 -12.19 21.29 12.88
CA MET A 168 -11.73 21.94 14.10
C MET A 168 -10.36 21.41 14.54
N MET A 169 -10.14 20.10 14.50
CA MET A 169 -8.84 19.50 14.85
C MET A 169 -7.74 19.94 13.88
N ASP A 170 -8.04 20.05 12.58
CA ASP A 170 -7.09 20.51 11.56
C ASP A 170 -6.66 21.97 11.81
N LYS A 171 -7.56 22.82 12.30
CA LYS A 171 -7.22 24.21 12.69
C LYS A 171 -6.27 24.24 13.91
N VAL A 172 -6.43 23.33 14.86
CA VAL A 172 -5.65 23.32 16.12
C VAL A 172 -4.33 22.58 15.94
N PHE A 173 -4.36 21.39 15.37
CA PHE A 173 -3.22 20.48 15.29
C PHE A 173 -2.60 20.41 13.90
N ARG A 174 -3.18 21.13 12.93
CA ARG A 174 -2.83 21.03 11.50
C ARG A 174 -2.99 19.60 10.97
N ASN A 175 -2.79 19.41 9.69
CA ASN A 175 -2.75 18.09 9.06
C ASN A 175 -2.04 18.17 7.71
N SER A 176 -1.23 17.18 7.42
CA SER A 176 -0.62 17.01 6.11
C SER A 176 -0.80 15.55 5.69
N VAL A 177 -1.71 15.30 4.75
CA VAL A 177 -2.06 13.92 4.34
C VAL A 177 -0.85 13.17 3.81
N TRP A 178 0.06 13.86 3.13
CA TRP A 178 1.29 13.29 2.57
C TRP A 178 2.41 13.06 3.59
N ASN A 179 2.34 13.65 4.80
CA ASN A 179 3.37 13.54 5.84
C ASN A 179 2.79 13.04 7.17
N GLN A 180 2.27 11.83 7.19
CA GLN A 180 1.65 11.24 8.37
C GLN A 180 2.63 11.04 9.54
N ARG A 181 3.91 10.82 9.27
CA ARG A 181 4.95 10.78 10.30
C ARG A 181 5.07 12.15 10.99
N GLY A 182 5.20 13.23 10.24
CA GLY A 182 5.26 14.58 10.80
C GLY A 182 3.99 14.95 11.56
N ASN A 183 2.83 14.51 11.12
CA ASN A 183 1.57 14.67 11.85
C ASN A 183 1.62 14.00 13.23
N LEU A 184 2.11 12.76 13.33
CA LEU A 184 2.26 12.07 14.61
C LEU A 184 3.29 12.76 15.51
N GLU A 185 4.44 13.14 14.97
CA GLU A 185 5.52 13.81 15.72
C GLU A 185 5.07 15.17 16.27
N SER A 186 4.23 15.94 15.53
CA SER A 186 3.75 17.27 15.92
C SER A 186 2.59 17.28 16.90
N ARG A 187 1.79 16.21 17.00
CA ARG A 187 0.56 16.19 17.83
C ARG A 187 0.47 15.02 18.82
N GLY A 188 1.37 14.03 18.70
CA GLY A 188 1.38 12.84 19.52
C GLY A 188 0.42 11.75 19.04
N VAL A 189 0.62 10.53 19.55
CA VAL A 189 0.01 9.32 19.01
C VAL A 189 -1.50 9.24 19.22
N VAL A 190 -2.00 9.67 20.38
CA VAL A 190 -3.44 9.58 20.69
C VAL A 190 -4.24 10.56 19.84
N ILE A 191 -3.79 11.81 19.75
CA ILE A 191 -4.46 12.85 18.97
C ILE A 191 -4.42 12.48 17.49
N HIS A 192 -3.28 11.98 17.00
CA HIS A 192 -3.13 11.49 15.64
C HIS A 192 -4.17 10.40 15.31
N LEU A 193 -4.26 9.34 16.13
CA LEU A 193 -5.20 8.25 15.89
C LEU A 193 -6.66 8.71 15.92
N VAL A 194 -7.04 9.58 16.86
CA VAL A 194 -8.41 10.14 16.95
C VAL A 194 -8.73 10.95 15.70
N GLN A 195 -7.84 11.84 15.28
CA GLN A 195 -8.05 12.71 14.12
C GLN A 195 -8.16 11.89 12.83
N GLU A 196 -7.28 10.90 12.62
CA GLU A 196 -7.36 10.04 11.45
C GLU A 196 -8.56 9.09 11.48
N SER A 197 -9.01 8.63 12.67
CA SER A 197 -10.24 7.85 12.81
C SER A 197 -11.49 8.65 12.44
N LEU A 198 -11.56 9.91 12.83
CA LEU A 198 -12.64 10.81 12.42
C LEU A 198 -12.59 11.10 10.92
N ARG A 199 -11.40 11.31 10.35
CA ARG A 199 -11.19 11.49 8.92
C ARG A 199 -11.60 10.26 8.12
N HIS A 200 -11.20 9.08 8.58
CA HIS A 200 -11.64 7.80 8.00
C HIS A 200 -13.19 7.68 8.03
N ARG A 201 -13.82 8.08 9.14
CA ARG A 201 -15.29 8.09 9.25
C ARG A 201 -15.95 9.03 8.24
N VAL A 202 -15.39 10.22 8.02
CA VAL A 202 -15.88 11.17 7.01
C VAL A 202 -15.75 10.58 5.61
N ARG A 203 -14.58 10.04 5.28
CA ARG A 203 -14.34 9.40 3.97
C ARG A 203 -15.26 8.21 3.71
N SER A 204 -15.46 7.36 4.72
CA SER A 204 -16.31 6.16 4.59
C SER A 204 -17.81 6.46 4.63
N GLY A 205 -18.21 7.65 5.05
CA GLY A 205 -19.60 7.97 5.41
C GLY A 205 -20.52 8.38 4.28
N SER A 206 -20.00 8.82 3.13
CA SER A 206 -20.82 9.26 1.99
C SER A 206 -20.32 8.68 0.69
N MET A 207 -21.13 7.79 0.08
CA MET A 207 -20.88 7.38 -1.30
C MET A 207 -21.38 8.48 -2.25
N PRO A 208 -20.71 8.66 -3.40
CA PRO A 208 -21.10 9.66 -4.38
C PRO A 208 -22.56 9.47 -4.84
N SER A 209 -23.28 10.57 -4.96
CA SER A 209 -24.62 10.62 -5.59
C SER A 209 -24.50 10.57 -7.11
N ALA A 210 -25.62 10.27 -7.79
CA ALA A 210 -25.66 10.28 -9.26
C ALA A 210 -25.26 11.64 -9.85
N ALA A 211 -25.67 12.73 -9.24
CA ALA A 211 -25.33 14.10 -9.69
C ALA A 211 -23.84 14.41 -9.55
N GLU A 212 -23.20 13.97 -8.44
CA GLU A 212 -21.76 14.13 -8.25
C GLU A 212 -20.95 13.29 -9.25
N VAL A 213 -21.41 12.07 -9.56
CA VAL A 213 -20.78 11.21 -10.59
C VAL A 213 -20.92 11.84 -11.96
N GLU A 214 -22.08 12.39 -12.33
CA GLU A 214 -22.29 13.05 -13.60
C GLU A 214 -21.42 14.31 -13.74
N ALA A 215 -21.33 15.12 -12.71
CA ALA A 215 -20.42 16.29 -12.67
C ALA A 215 -18.94 15.86 -12.84
N ALA A 216 -18.54 14.76 -12.21
CA ALA A 216 -17.20 14.20 -12.36
C ALA A 216 -16.95 13.68 -13.79
N LEU A 217 -17.94 13.00 -14.40
CA LEU A 217 -17.84 12.53 -15.79
C LEU A 217 -17.69 13.69 -16.78
N ALA A 218 -18.36 14.83 -16.56
CA ALA A 218 -18.20 16.03 -17.38
C ALA A 218 -16.76 16.56 -17.40
N VAL A 219 -16.00 16.36 -16.31
CA VAL A 219 -14.57 16.72 -16.23
C VAL A 219 -13.68 15.70 -16.93
N LEU A 220 -13.99 14.41 -16.82
CA LEU A 220 -13.13 13.31 -17.27
C LEU A 220 -13.28 12.97 -18.76
N ARG A 221 -14.51 12.99 -19.28
CA ARG A 221 -14.84 12.59 -20.66
C ARG A 221 -14.04 13.30 -21.76
N PRO A 222 -13.79 14.62 -21.71
CA PRO A 222 -13.01 15.29 -22.75
C PRO A 222 -11.59 14.71 -22.92
N ASN A 223 -10.95 14.31 -21.83
CA ASN A 223 -9.62 13.70 -21.88
C ASN A 223 -9.67 12.24 -22.37
N ALA A 224 -10.70 11.51 -21.97
CA ALA A 224 -10.90 10.12 -22.39
C ALA A 224 -11.16 10.02 -23.90
N ALA A 225 -11.95 10.94 -24.47
CA ALA A 225 -12.26 10.98 -25.90
C ALA A 225 -11.08 11.36 -26.79
N ALA A 226 -10.12 12.16 -26.26
CA ALA A 226 -8.93 12.56 -27.00
C ALA A 226 -7.97 11.39 -27.29
N PHE A 227 -8.16 10.25 -26.63
CA PHE A 227 -7.31 9.06 -26.73
C PHE A 227 -8.10 7.86 -27.26
N SER A 228 -8.46 7.89 -28.55
CA SER A 228 -9.07 6.75 -29.24
C SER A 228 -8.03 6.07 -30.12
N PRO A 229 -7.56 4.85 -29.79
CA PRO A 229 -6.66 4.12 -30.67
C PRO A 229 -7.40 3.68 -31.94
N PRO A 230 -6.69 3.51 -33.06
CA PRO A 230 -7.29 2.90 -34.24
C PRO A 230 -7.74 1.48 -33.87
N ALA A 231 -8.98 1.15 -34.18
CA ALA A 231 -9.49 -0.20 -34.02
C ALA A 231 -8.63 -1.20 -34.80
N ALA A 232 -8.31 -2.35 -34.20
CA ALA A 232 -7.65 -3.41 -34.93
C ALA A 232 -8.53 -3.84 -36.11
N PRO A 233 -7.94 -4.22 -37.26
CA PRO A 233 -8.72 -4.77 -38.36
C PRO A 233 -9.61 -5.94 -37.89
N ALA A 234 -10.87 -5.92 -38.26
CA ALA A 234 -11.81 -6.99 -37.92
C ALA A 234 -11.23 -8.35 -38.38
N GLY A 235 -11.15 -9.32 -37.48
CA GLY A 235 -10.57 -10.63 -37.75
C GLY A 235 -9.07 -10.79 -37.48
N SER A 236 -8.39 -9.79 -36.91
CA SER A 236 -7.00 -9.99 -36.45
C SER A 236 -6.92 -11.15 -35.46
N PRO A 237 -5.97 -12.11 -35.63
CA PRO A 237 -5.84 -13.22 -34.70
C PRO A 237 -5.53 -12.69 -33.30
N ARG A 238 -6.29 -13.18 -32.31
CA ARG A 238 -6.06 -12.86 -30.91
C ARG A 238 -4.74 -13.49 -30.45
N ARG A 239 -3.96 -12.78 -29.67
CA ARG A 239 -2.66 -13.20 -29.15
C ARG A 239 -2.69 -13.26 -27.64
N ASN A 240 -1.88 -14.08 -27.01
CA ASN A 240 -1.77 -14.12 -25.57
C ASN A 240 -1.21 -12.80 -25.02
N VAL A 241 -1.55 -12.54 -23.76
CA VAL A 241 -1.05 -11.42 -22.99
C VAL A 241 -0.38 -11.97 -21.73
N HIS A 242 0.89 -11.69 -21.56
CA HIS A 242 1.66 -12.06 -20.38
C HIS A 242 2.00 -10.80 -19.59
N MET A 243 1.30 -10.56 -18.47
CA MET A 243 1.60 -9.49 -17.54
C MET A 243 2.38 -10.06 -16.37
N ILE A 244 3.65 -9.66 -16.24
CA ILE A 244 4.59 -10.18 -15.24
C ILE A 244 4.91 -9.06 -14.26
N VAL A 245 4.43 -9.19 -13.03
CA VAL A 245 4.69 -8.27 -11.94
C VAL A 245 5.86 -8.80 -11.12
N LEU A 246 6.94 -8.03 -11.09
CA LEU A 246 8.19 -8.42 -10.47
C LEU A 246 8.30 -7.81 -9.08
N GLU A 247 8.14 -8.64 -8.05
CA GLU A 247 8.26 -8.24 -6.62
C GLU A 247 9.56 -7.49 -6.36
N SER A 248 9.47 -6.25 -5.86
CA SER A 248 10.59 -5.38 -5.48
C SER A 248 11.65 -5.16 -6.59
N PHE A 249 11.28 -5.27 -7.88
CA PHE A 249 12.24 -5.16 -8.98
C PHE A 249 12.54 -3.70 -9.32
N TRP A 250 13.76 -3.29 -8.99
CA TRP A 250 14.21 -1.91 -9.16
C TRP A 250 15.69 -1.85 -9.58
N ASP A 251 16.11 -0.74 -10.21
CA ASP A 251 17.49 -0.55 -10.66
C ASP A 251 18.46 -0.29 -9.50
N ALA A 252 18.98 -1.35 -8.92
CA ALA A 252 19.92 -1.28 -7.81
C ALA A 252 21.29 -0.65 -8.16
N ALA A 253 21.64 -0.50 -9.46
CA ALA A 253 22.87 0.20 -9.86
C ALA A 253 22.82 1.70 -9.50
N LEU A 254 21.64 2.26 -9.29
CA LEU A 254 21.46 3.63 -8.79
C LEU A 254 21.99 3.83 -7.36
N LEU A 255 22.26 2.77 -6.60
CA LEU A 255 22.86 2.81 -5.25
C LEU A 255 24.37 3.12 -5.31
N THR A 256 24.74 4.18 -6.01
CA THR A 256 26.12 4.57 -6.27
C THR A 256 26.96 4.81 -5.00
N GLY A 257 26.32 5.25 -3.92
CA GLY A 257 26.98 5.45 -2.62
C GLY A 257 27.34 4.15 -1.87
N SER A 258 26.91 2.98 -2.38
CA SER A 258 27.11 1.68 -1.73
C SER A 258 28.32 0.89 -2.27
N GLY A 259 29.02 1.39 -3.29
CA GLY A 259 30.22 0.79 -3.85
C GLY A 259 30.01 -0.65 -4.29
N LEU A 260 29.09 -0.87 -5.21
CA LEU A 260 28.79 -2.17 -5.80
C LEU A 260 29.97 -2.65 -6.66
N SER A 261 30.37 -3.94 -6.51
CA SER A 261 31.48 -4.53 -7.29
C SER A 261 31.11 -4.77 -8.76
N MET A 262 29.82 -4.88 -9.08
CA MET A 262 29.29 -5.06 -10.44
C MET A 262 27.82 -4.61 -10.50
N ASP A 263 27.29 -4.48 -11.72
CA ASP A 263 25.87 -4.23 -11.97
C ASP A 263 25.03 -5.44 -11.49
N PRO A 264 24.03 -5.24 -10.63
CA PRO A 264 23.13 -6.31 -10.19
C PRO A 264 22.27 -6.89 -11.31
N LEU A 265 21.88 -6.09 -12.31
CA LEU A 265 20.99 -6.53 -13.37
C LEU A 265 21.75 -7.32 -14.47
N ASP A 266 21.08 -8.31 -15.05
CA ASP A 266 21.60 -9.06 -16.20
C ASP A 266 21.87 -8.10 -17.38
N PRO A 267 23.02 -8.18 -18.07
CA PRO A 267 23.31 -7.36 -19.26
C PRO A 267 22.25 -7.50 -20.36
N ARG A 268 21.64 -8.68 -20.52
CA ARG A 268 20.53 -8.89 -21.48
C ARG A 268 19.30 -8.07 -21.08
N PHE A 269 19.00 -7.96 -19.77
CA PHE A 269 17.92 -7.11 -19.29
C PHE A 269 18.23 -5.62 -19.54
N ARG A 270 19.47 -5.17 -19.29
CA ARG A 270 19.88 -3.80 -19.58
C ARG A 270 19.66 -3.44 -21.05
N GLU A 271 20.09 -4.33 -21.96
CA GLU A 271 19.92 -4.11 -23.40
C GLU A 271 18.45 -4.11 -23.80
N LEU A 272 17.64 -5.04 -23.28
CA LEU A 272 16.21 -5.10 -23.55
C LEU A 272 15.49 -3.84 -23.05
N TRP A 273 15.79 -3.38 -21.84
CA TRP A 273 15.20 -2.19 -21.25
C TRP A 273 15.60 -0.92 -22.04
N ARG A 274 16.86 -0.82 -22.44
CA ARG A 274 17.32 0.25 -23.32
C ARG A 274 16.59 0.26 -24.68
N GLN A 275 16.33 -0.90 -25.27
CA GLN A 275 15.52 -1.02 -26.48
C GLN A 275 14.06 -0.60 -26.24
N ALA A 276 13.55 -0.80 -25.04
CA ALA A 276 12.26 -0.29 -24.60
C ALA A 276 12.30 1.19 -24.17
N GLY A 277 13.36 1.94 -24.49
CA GLY A 277 13.51 3.38 -24.22
C GLY A 277 13.72 3.71 -22.75
N ASP A 278 14.31 2.82 -21.95
CA ASP A 278 14.49 2.97 -20.51
C ASP A 278 13.20 3.37 -19.78
N SER A 279 12.08 2.81 -20.24
CA SER A 279 10.75 3.17 -19.77
C SER A 279 10.54 2.78 -18.31
N HIS A 280 9.74 3.57 -17.59
CA HIS A 280 9.37 3.31 -16.20
C HIS A 280 7.86 3.20 -16.02
N VAL A 281 7.44 2.33 -15.11
CA VAL A 281 6.10 2.43 -14.55
C VAL A 281 6.16 3.22 -13.23
N LEU A 282 5.18 4.10 -13.02
CA LEU A 282 5.09 4.87 -11.79
C LEU A 282 4.15 4.17 -10.81
N SER A 283 4.73 3.57 -9.79
CA SER A 283 4.03 2.78 -8.76
C SER A 283 3.33 3.66 -7.71
N PRO A 284 2.17 3.23 -7.17
CA PRO A 284 1.48 3.94 -6.09
C PRO A 284 2.12 3.75 -4.71
N ILE A 285 3.06 2.81 -4.56
CA ILE A 285 3.48 2.29 -3.25
C ILE A 285 4.99 2.22 -3.11
N PHE A 286 5.46 2.05 -1.87
CA PHE A 286 6.86 1.86 -1.51
C PHE A 286 6.99 0.70 -0.50
N GLY A 287 7.86 -0.25 -0.80
CA GLY A 287 8.34 -1.26 0.17
C GLY A 287 7.29 -2.26 0.66
N GLY A 288 6.19 -2.45 -0.07
CA GLY A 288 5.11 -3.36 0.28
C GLY A 288 3.74 -2.88 -0.24
N TYR A 289 2.65 -3.53 0.18
CA TYR A 289 1.29 -3.27 -0.32
C TYR A 289 1.11 -3.58 -1.82
N THR A 290 1.77 -4.59 -2.34
CA THR A 290 1.73 -5.02 -3.75
C THR A 290 0.32 -5.13 -4.32
N ALA A 291 -0.68 -5.51 -3.50
CA ALA A 291 -2.10 -5.52 -3.89
C ALA A 291 -2.63 -4.19 -4.44
N ASN A 292 -2.05 -3.05 -4.04
CA ASN A 292 -2.40 -1.74 -4.61
C ASN A 292 -1.77 -1.51 -5.99
N ALA A 293 -0.56 -2.02 -6.23
CA ALA A 293 0.04 -2.06 -7.56
C ALA A 293 -0.78 -2.96 -8.50
N GLU A 294 -1.18 -4.14 -8.02
CA GLU A 294 -2.07 -5.04 -8.76
C GLU A 294 -3.40 -4.38 -9.10
N PHE A 295 -4.04 -3.69 -8.13
CA PHE A 295 -5.29 -2.98 -8.37
C PHE A 295 -5.15 -1.96 -9.50
N GLU A 296 -4.11 -1.14 -9.49
CA GLU A 296 -3.88 -0.16 -10.56
C GLU A 296 -3.63 -0.82 -11.92
N ALA A 297 -2.73 -1.81 -11.94
CA ALA A 297 -2.35 -2.50 -13.18
C ALA A 297 -3.49 -3.33 -13.79
N LEU A 298 -4.48 -3.71 -13.00
CA LEU A 298 -5.62 -4.52 -13.45
C LEU A 298 -6.90 -3.71 -13.66
N CYS A 299 -7.15 -2.67 -12.83
CA CYS A 299 -8.42 -1.94 -12.82
C CYS A 299 -8.36 -0.54 -13.43
N GLY A 300 -7.16 0.01 -13.67
CA GLY A 300 -7.02 1.26 -14.41
C GLY A 300 -7.39 2.53 -13.63
N PHE A 301 -7.43 2.47 -12.31
CA PHE A 301 -7.70 3.62 -11.44
C PHE A 301 -6.61 3.82 -10.40
N PRO A 302 -6.19 5.07 -10.11
CA PRO A 302 -5.11 5.32 -9.17
C PRO A 302 -5.51 5.03 -7.73
N VAL A 303 -4.56 4.49 -6.97
CA VAL A 303 -4.63 4.42 -5.52
C VAL A 303 -4.23 5.76 -4.94
N THR A 304 -5.15 6.39 -4.22
CA THR A 304 -4.98 7.73 -3.64
C THR A 304 -5.04 7.74 -2.12
N GLU A 305 -5.29 6.59 -1.50
CA GLU A 305 -5.43 6.43 -0.06
C GLU A 305 -4.46 5.38 0.50
N ASN A 306 -4.21 5.42 1.81
CA ASN A 306 -3.24 4.54 2.50
C ASN A 306 -3.84 3.19 2.92
N HIS A 307 -4.82 2.66 2.20
CA HIS A 307 -5.41 1.35 2.49
C HIS A 307 -5.22 0.36 1.33
N VAL A 308 -5.42 -0.93 1.61
CA VAL A 308 -5.39 -1.96 0.58
C VAL A 308 -6.73 -2.03 -0.13
N TYR A 309 -6.77 -1.65 -1.40
CA TYR A 309 -8.01 -1.56 -2.19
C TYR A 309 -8.72 -2.91 -2.32
N PHE A 310 -8.01 -4.01 -2.41
CA PHE A 310 -8.61 -5.36 -2.45
C PHE A 310 -9.35 -5.73 -1.16
N GLU A 311 -9.06 -5.10 -0.04
CA GLU A 311 -9.70 -5.38 1.25
C GLU A 311 -10.88 -4.45 1.52
N SER A 312 -10.74 -3.16 1.24
CA SER A 312 -11.71 -2.15 1.65
C SER A 312 -12.33 -1.36 0.49
N GLY A 313 -11.60 -1.15 -0.60
CA GLY A 313 -12.03 -0.36 -1.76
C GLY A 313 -12.83 -1.15 -2.78
N LEU A 314 -12.45 -2.38 -3.09
CA LEU A 314 -13.07 -3.23 -4.12
C LEU A 314 -14.22 -4.06 -3.53
N ARG A 315 -15.42 -3.51 -3.48
CA ARG A 315 -16.63 -4.19 -3.00
C ARG A 315 -17.51 -4.73 -4.13
N ASN A 316 -17.54 -4.02 -5.24
CA ASN A 316 -18.33 -4.35 -6.43
C ASN A 316 -17.55 -5.22 -7.41
N GLN A 317 -18.27 -5.94 -8.29
CA GLN A 317 -17.70 -6.36 -9.56
C GLN A 317 -17.49 -5.12 -10.42
N ALA A 318 -16.32 -5.03 -11.06
CA ALA A 318 -15.94 -3.86 -11.86
C ALA A 318 -15.27 -4.30 -13.16
N PRO A 319 -15.45 -3.58 -14.26
CA PRO A 319 -14.87 -3.90 -15.57
C PRO A 319 -13.35 -3.62 -15.58
N CYS A 320 -12.62 -4.40 -14.80
CA CYS A 320 -11.15 -4.41 -14.80
C CYS A 320 -10.62 -5.22 -15.99
N LEU A 321 -9.36 -5.10 -16.32
CA LEU A 321 -8.72 -5.74 -17.48
C LEU A 321 -9.03 -7.25 -17.60
N PRO A 322 -8.99 -8.07 -16.52
CA PRO A 322 -9.30 -9.49 -16.63
C PRO A 322 -10.74 -9.74 -17.13
N GLN A 323 -11.73 -8.99 -16.61
CA GLN A 323 -13.13 -9.12 -17.05
C GLN A 323 -13.30 -8.69 -18.51
N ILE A 324 -12.70 -7.56 -18.91
CA ILE A 324 -12.78 -7.07 -20.30
C ILE A 324 -12.16 -8.09 -21.26
N LEU A 325 -11.02 -8.65 -20.92
CA LEU A 325 -10.39 -9.69 -21.74
C LEU A 325 -11.20 -10.99 -21.74
N GLN A 326 -11.83 -11.38 -20.62
CA GLN A 326 -12.73 -12.53 -20.56
C GLN A 326 -13.93 -12.34 -21.53
N GLU A 327 -14.55 -11.17 -21.53
CA GLU A 327 -15.63 -10.81 -22.46
C GLU A 327 -15.14 -10.82 -23.92
N ALA A 328 -13.86 -10.49 -24.15
CA ALA A 328 -13.22 -10.63 -25.45
C ALA A 328 -12.80 -12.08 -25.78
N GLY A 329 -13.09 -13.06 -24.93
CA GLY A 329 -12.86 -14.49 -25.15
C GLY A 329 -11.53 -15.03 -24.64
N TYR A 330 -10.77 -14.27 -23.86
CA TYR A 330 -9.55 -14.75 -23.21
C TYR A 330 -9.87 -15.64 -22.00
N HIS A 331 -8.94 -16.53 -21.66
CA HIS A 331 -8.93 -17.21 -20.36
C HIS A 331 -8.01 -16.44 -19.41
N GLY A 332 -8.59 -15.81 -18.39
CA GLY A 332 -7.84 -15.04 -17.38
C GLY A 332 -7.27 -15.93 -16.29
N ILE A 333 -5.94 -15.96 -16.15
CA ILE A 333 -5.21 -16.76 -15.16
C ILE A 333 -4.35 -15.82 -14.31
N ALA A 334 -4.52 -15.88 -12.99
CA ALA A 334 -3.62 -15.25 -12.04
C ALA A 334 -2.75 -16.30 -11.35
N SER A 335 -1.45 -16.02 -11.18
CA SER A 335 -0.47 -16.91 -10.53
C SER A 335 0.34 -16.14 -9.50
N HIS A 336 0.32 -16.58 -8.23
CA HIS A 336 1.14 -16.01 -7.16
C HIS A 336 1.41 -17.05 -6.08
N PRO A 337 2.67 -17.47 -5.86
CA PRO A 337 3.01 -18.58 -4.96
C PRO A 337 3.02 -18.15 -3.48
N ASN A 338 1.99 -17.48 -3.05
CA ASN A 338 1.74 -17.04 -1.68
C ASN A 338 0.37 -17.54 -1.21
N VAL A 339 0.12 -17.44 0.10
CA VAL A 339 -1.16 -17.82 0.72
C VAL A 339 -2.33 -17.15 -0.02
N ALA A 340 -3.26 -17.95 -0.53
CA ALA A 340 -4.34 -17.50 -1.40
C ALA A 340 -5.16 -16.34 -0.85
N GLY A 341 -5.46 -16.36 0.47
CA GLY A 341 -6.26 -15.33 1.13
C GLY A 341 -5.54 -14.02 1.43
N PHE A 342 -4.22 -13.98 1.28
CA PHE A 342 -3.43 -12.80 1.60
C PHE A 342 -3.83 -11.60 0.73
N TRP A 343 -4.05 -10.45 1.35
CA TRP A 343 -4.63 -9.25 0.72
C TRP A 343 -6.02 -9.50 0.07
N ASN A 344 -6.80 -10.46 0.59
CA ASN A 344 -8.14 -10.78 0.07
C ASN A 344 -8.16 -11.18 -1.43
N ARG A 345 -7.04 -11.66 -1.98
CA ARG A 345 -6.87 -11.94 -3.42
C ARG A 345 -7.93 -12.89 -3.98
N VAL A 346 -8.32 -13.92 -3.25
CA VAL A 346 -9.36 -14.87 -3.69
C VAL A 346 -10.65 -14.16 -4.09
N ASN A 347 -11.11 -13.22 -3.25
CA ASN A 347 -12.33 -12.47 -3.54
C ASN A 347 -12.09 -11.37 -4.57
N ALA A 348 -10.95 -10.68 -4.49
CA ALA A 348 -10.59 -9.60 -5.39
C ALA A 348 -10.48 -10.11 -6.84
N TYR A 349 -9.69 -11.14 -7.08
CA TYR A 349 -9.49 -11.69 -8.42
C TYR A 349 -10.80 -12.21 -9.05
N ARG A 350 -11.65 -12.87 -8.24
CA ARG A 350 -12.98 -13.26 -8.70
C ARG A 350 -13.86 -12.05 -9.10
N ARG A 351 -13.82 -10.95 -8.31
CA ARG A 351 -14.60 -9.74 -8.59
C ARG A 351 -14.15 -9.00 -9.85
N ILE A 352 -12.88 -9.08 -10.19
CA ILE A 352 -12.31 -8.43 -11.37
C ILE A 352 -12.23 -9.32 -12.60
N GLY A 353 -12.70 -10.58 -12.52
CA GLY A 353 -12.96 -11.44 -13.68
C GLY A 353 -11.88 -12.47 -14.00
N PHE A 354 -10.94 -12.81 -13.10
CA PHE A 354 -10.09 -13.98 -13.29
C PHE A 354 -10.89 -15.28 -13.17
N GLU A 355 -10.73 -16.17 -14.13
CA GLU A 355 -11.34 -17.50 -14.12
C GLU A 355 -10.53 -18.50 -13.28
N THR A 356 -9.22 -18.33 -13.26
CA THR A 356 -8.29 -19.22 -12.53
C THR A 356 -7.35 -18.40 -11.66
N TYR A 357 -7.15 -18.86 -10.42
CA TYR A 357 -6.11 -18.33 -9.53
C TYR A 357 -5.29 -19.49 -8.94
N TRP A 358 -3.99 -19.51 -9.24
CA TRP A 358 -3.02 -20.43 -8.68
C TRP A 358 -2.25 -19.76 -7.54
N SER A 359 -2.34 -20.36 -6.35
CA SER A 359 -1.71 -19.89 -5.11
C SER A 359 -0.57 -20.83 -4.67
N ASP A 360 -0.03 -20.65 -3.47
CA ASP A 360 0.98 -21.50 -2.85
C ASP A 360 0.65 -23.01 -2.95
N ARG A 361 -0.62 -23.37 -2.85
CA ARG A 361 -1.09 -24.77 -2.88
C ARG A 361 -1.08 -25.41 -4.27
N ASP A 362 -0.96 -24.60 -5.29
CA ASP A 362 -1.00 -25.04 -6.68
C ASP A 362 0.40 -25.23 -7.27
N PHE A 363 1.45 -24.88 -6.53
CA PHE A 363 2.84 -24.99 -6.93
C PHE A 363 3.60 -26.02 -6.09
N VAL A 364 4.55 -26.71 -6.72
CA VAL A 364 5.55 -27.51 -6.02
C VAL A 364 6.63 -26.57 -5.51
N LEU A 365 6.89 -26.59 -4.22
CA LEU A 365 7.91 -25.74 -3.57
C LEU A 365 9.29 -26.40 -3.68
N ASP A 366 9.78 -26.58 -4.90
CA ASP A 366 10.99 -27.33 -5.26
C ASP A 366 12.29 -26.52 -5.22
N ASP A 367 12.22 -25.18 -5.27
CA ASP A 367 13.38 -24.28 -5.22
C ASP A 367 13.05 -23.06 -4.35
N LEU A 368 13.24 -23.23 -3.03
CA LEU A 368 12.93 -22.18 -2.05
C LEU A 368 14.17 -21.35 -1.69
N ASN A 369 13.98 -20.05 -1.60
CA ASN A 369 14.90 -19.08 -1.00
C ASN A 369 14.24 -18.54 0.29
N GLY A 370 14.65 -19.09 1.45
CA GLY A 370 13.85 -18.94 2.67
C GLY A 370 12.49 -19.61 2.48
N GLU A 371 11.40 -18.87 2.56
CA GLU A 371 10.03 -19.34 2.31
C GLU A 371 9.52 -19.02 0.88
N PHE A 372 10.32 -18.31 0.06
CA PHE A 372 9.91 -17.82 -1.24
C PHE A 372 10.31 -18.76 -2.37
N LEU A 373 9.33 -19.21 -3.16
CA LEU A 373 9.60 -20.00 -4.37
C LEU A 373 10.38 -19.13 -5.36
N SER A 374 11.45 -19.68 -5.97
CA SER A 374 12.23 -18.96 -6.99
C SER A 374 11.37 -18.58 -8.19
N ASP A 375 11.75 -17.47 -8.85
CA ASP A 375 11.05 -17.02 -10.05
C ASP A 375 11.18 -18.04 -11.18
N ALA A 376 12.34 -18.69 -11.33
CA ALA A 376 12.55 -19.74 -12.34
C ALA A 376 11.57 -20.90 -12.19
N SER A 377 11.33 -21.36 -10.96
CA SER A 377 10.38 -22.44 -10.71
C SER A 377 8.93 -21.98 -10.94
N LEU A 378 8.58 -20.77 -10.49
CA LEU A 378 7.27 -20.19 -10.73
C LEU A 378 6.97 -20.07 -12.22
N TYR A 379 7.90 -19.52 -13.01
CA TYR A 379 7.76 -19.36 -14.45
C TYR A 379 7.53 -20.70 -15.15
N ARG A 380 8.39 -21.68 -14.89
CA ARG A 380 8.28 -23.01 -15.47
C ARG A 380 6.93 -23.66 -15.16
N GLN A 381 6.57 -23.72 -13.87
CA GLN A 381 5.33 -24.39 -13.45
C GLN A 381 4.08 -23.69 -13.98
N THR A 382 4.09 -22.35 -14.04
CA THR A 382 2.97 -21.58 -14.62
C THR A 382 2.79 -21.90 -16.10
N MET A 383 3.87 -21.92 -16.89
CA MET A 383 3.78 -22.23 -18.32
C MET A 383 3.40 -23.68 -18.59
N ASP A 384 3.88 -24.64 -17.79
CA ASP A 384 3.47 -26.04 -17.86
C ASP A 384 1.95 -26.21 -17.61
N LYS A 385 1.42 -25.50 -16.62
CA LYS A 385 -0.03 -25.49 -16.31
C LYS A 385 -0.85 -24.85 -17.44
N ILE A 386 -0.38 -23.73 -17.98
CA ILE A 386 -1.01 -23.06 -19.13
C ILE A 386 -1.03 -24.00 -20.34
N GLY A 387 0.08 -24.68 -20.65
CA GLY A 387 0.22 -25.63 -21.74
C GLY A 387 -0.62 -26.90 -21.58
N SER A 388 -1.01 -27.28 -20.36
CA SER A 388 -1.80 -28.49 -20.07
C SER A 388 -3.32 -28.24 -20.03
N ARG A 389 -3.79 -27.01 -20.26
CA ARG A 389 -5.23 -26.68 -20.23
C ARG A 389 -6.03 -27.41 -21.30
N ALA A 390 -7.32 -27.65 -21.01
CA ALA A 390 -8.25 -28.25 -21.94
C ALA A 390 -8.72 -27.28 -23.04
N ASP A 391 -8.80 -25.99 -22.76
CA ASP A 391 -9.31 -24.90 -23.64
C ASP A 391 -8.18 -24.14 -24.36
N ARG A 392 -7.24 -24.87 -24.97
CA ARG A 392 -6.06 -24.29 -25.64
C ARG A 392 -6.39 -23.36 -26.81
N ASP A 393 -7.59 -23.43 -27.34
CA ASP A 393 -8.04 -22.59 -28.45
C ASP A 393 -8.34 -21.14 -28.01
N ARG A 394 -8.51 -20.92 -26.72
CA ARG A 394 -8.70 -19.58 -26.16
C ARG A 394 -7.36 -18.89 -25.92
N PRO A 395 -7.20 -17.62 -26.33
CA PRO A 395 -6.03 -16.84 -25.94
C PRO A 395 -5.98 -16.67 -24.40
N VAL A 396 -4.79 -16.52 -23.86
CA VAL A 396 -4.56 -16.41 -22.41
C VAL A 396 -4.28 -14.98 -22.02
N PHE A 397 -4.90 -14.53 -20.94
CA PHE A 397 -4.37 -13.45 -20.12
C PHE A 397 -3.68 -14.07 -18.91
N ASN A 398 -2.35 -14.19 -18.99
CA ASN A 398 -1.48 -14.70 -17.92
C ASN A 398 -0.98 -13.53 -17.08
N PHE A 399 -1.56 -13.35 -15.90
CA PHE A 399 -1.10 -12.43 -14.88
C PHE A 399 -0.24 -13.21 -13.88
N LEU A 400 1.05 -12.91 -13.85
CA LEU A 400 2.03 -13.60 -13.03
C LEU A 400 2.68 -12.63 -12.07
N LEU A 401 2.46 -12.81 -10.77
CA LEU A 401 3.08 -12.05 -9.69
C LEU A 401 4.15 -12.90 -9.01
N THR A 402 5.40 -12.43 -9.07
CA THR A 402 6.51 -13.12 -8.42
C THR A 402 6.49 -12.93 -6.91
N TYR A 403 7.21 -13.79 -6.17
CA TYR A 403 7.31 -13.70 -4.71
C TYR A 403 8.77 -13.70 -4.23
N PHE A 404 9.68 -14.23 -5.03
CA PHE A 404 11.12 -14.11 -4.82
C PHE A 404 11.53 -12.65 -5.02
N GLY A 405 11.92 -11.99 -3.95
CA GLY A 405 12.14 -10.54 -3.91
C GLY A 405 11.48 -9.86 -2.73
N HIS A 406 10.68 -10.60 -1.96
CA HIS A 406 10.09 -10.11 -0.72
C HIS A 406 11.16 -9.82 0.35
N VAL A 407 10.84 -8.95 1.29
CA VAL A 407 11.75 -8.42 2.31
C VAL A 407 12.53 -9.53 3.05
N ASP A 408 13.73 -9.18 3.53
CA ASP A 408 14.85 -10.01 3.99
C ASP A 408 15.69 -10.60 2.85
N TYR A 409 15.16 -10.69 1.64
CA TYR A 409 15.88 -11.05 0.42
C TYR A 409 16.75 -12.31 0.56
N PRO A 410 16.21 -13.43 1.08
CA PRO A 410 16.99 -14.62 1.34
C PRO A 410 17.44 -15.29 0.05
N LEU A 411 18.62 -15.90 0.08
CA LEU A 411 19.16 -16.76 -0.96
C LEU A 411 19.48 -18.14 -0.39
N ASN A 412 19.20 -19.19 -1.15
CA ASN A 412 19.58 -20.56 -0.80
C ASN A 412 21.04 -20.85 -1.18
N ALA A 413 21.52 -22.06 -0.84
CA ALA A 413 22.90 -22.46 -1.08
C ALA A 413 23.28 -22.55 -2.57
N ALA A 414 22.30 -22.74 -3.46
CA ALA A 414 22.52 -22.75 -4.91
C ALA A 414 22.74 -21.33 -5.49
N ARG A 415 22.46 -20.29 -4.72
CA ARG A 415 22.60 -18.88 -5.10
C ARG A 415 23.60 -18.16 -4.18
N PRO A 416 24.93 -18.42 -4.32
CA PRO A 416 25.95 -17.75 -3.52
C PRO A 416 25.97 -16.25 -3.79
N ARG A 417 26.48 -15.45 -2.85
CA ARG A 417 26.64 -14.02 -3.03
C ARG A 417 27.69 -13.70 -4.09
N MET A 418 27.28 -12.99 -5.13
CA MET A 418 28.12 -12.62 -6.28
C MET A 418 28.60 -11.17 -6.21
N ILE A 419 27.82 -10.29 -5.53
CA ILE A 419 28.07 -8.85 -5.47
C ILE A 419 28.56 -8.50 -4.07
N THR A 420 29.70 -7.81 -4.00
CA THR A 420 30.19 -7.19 -2.78
C THR A 420 29.88 -5.69 -2.76
N THR A 421 29.73 -5.12 -1.59
CA THR A 421 29.48 -3.69 -1.40
C THR A 421 30.40 -3.13 -0.32
N THR A 422 30.64 -1.82 -0.32
CA THR A 422 31.28 -1.12 0.80
C THR A 422 30.30 -0.78 1.92
N ASP A 423 29.00 -0.99 1.69
CA ASP A 423 27.96 -0.76 2.68
C ASP A 423 27.83 -1.96 3.63
N LYS A 424 27.67 -1.66 4.92
CA LYS A 424 27.49 -2.69 5.95
C LYS A 424 26.02 -3.09 6.17
N ASN A 425 25.08 -2.45 5.47
CA ASN A 425 23.66 -2.78 5.61
C ASN A 425 23.37 -4.17 5.05
N ALA A 426 22.88 -5.06 5.91
CA ALA A 426 22.64 -6.46 5.54
C ALA A 426 21.52 -6.60 4.49
N LEU A 427 20.45 -5.80 4.60
CA LEU A 427 19.31 -5.82 3.66
C LEU A 427 19.75 -5.36 2.27
N LEU A 428 20.52 -4.27 2.17
CA LEU A 428 21.05 -3.80 0.90
C LEU A 428 21.94 -4.86 0.25
N ASN A 429 22.84 -5.47 1.03
CA ASN A 429 23.72 -6.53 0.54
C ASN A 429 22.94 -7.77 0.08
N ALA A 430 21.87 -8.14 0.79
CA ALA A 430 20.99 -9.23 0.39
C ALA A 430 20.25 -8.89 -0.91
N TYR A 431 19.67 -7.70 -0.98
CA TYR A 431 18.89 -7.24 -2.13
C TYR A 431 19.69 -7.20 -3.44
N VAL A 432 20.88 -6.61 -3.45
CA VAL A 432 21.68 -6.54 -4.70
C VAL A 432 22.08 -7.93 -5.22
N ASN A 433 22.31 -8.87 -4.31
CA ASN A 433 22.58 -10.25 -4.67
C ASN A 433 21.33 -11.01 -5.14
N LEU A 434 20.17 -10.72 -4.57
CA LEU A 434 18.88 -11.22 -5.06
C LEU A 434 18.64 -10.71 -6.49
N MET A 435 18.81 -9.43 -6.77
CA MET A 435 18.61 -8.83 -8.10
C MET A 435 19.51 -9.46 -9.16
N TYR A 436 20.73 -9.89 -8.76
CA TYR A 436 21.62 -10.63 -9.64
C TYR A 436 20.98 -11.90 -10.20
N TYR A 437 20.32 -12.70 -9.34
CA TYR A 437 19.65 -13.93 -9.75
C TYR A 437 18.29 -13.67 -10.41
N LYS A 438 17.48 -12.83 -9.79
CA LYS A 438 16.12 -12.51 -10.27
C LYS A 438 16.12 -12.01 -11.72
N SER A 439 17.04 -11.11 -12.09
CA SER A 439 17.11 -10.61 -13.45
C SER A 439 17.59 -11.67 -14.46
N ARG A 440 18.44 -12.60 -14.05
CA ARG A 440 18.91 -13.73 -14.90
C ARG A 440 17.80 -14.75 -15.12
N GLU A 441 17.13 -15.17 -14.05
CA GLU A 441 15.98 -16.08 -14.14
C GLU A 441 14.86 -15.49 -15.02
N LEU A 442 14.64 -14.18 -14.94
CA LEU A 442 13.71 -13.47 -15.82
C LEU A 442 14.15 -13.54 -17.29
N MET A 443 15.42 -13.28 -17.58
CA MET A 443 15.90 -13.27 -18.98
C MET A 443 15.87 -14.66 -19.59
N ASP A 444 16.25 -15.69 -18.84
CA ASP A 444 16.16 -17.09 -19.28
C ASP A 444 14.69 -17.48 -19.57
N PHE A 445 13.76 -17.04 -18.74
CA PHE A 445 12.33 -17.23 -18.97
C PHE A 445 11.84 -16.48 -20.24
N LEU A 446 12.22 -15.23 -20.41
CA LEU A 446 11.80 -14.43 -21.56
C LEU A 446 12.30 -15.00 -22.89
N GLU A 447 13.48 -15.59 -22.92
CA GLU A 447 14.01 -16.27 -24.12
C GLU A 447 13.12 -17.46 -24.50
N ILE A 448 12.70 -18.25 -23.51
CA ILE A 448 11.79 -19.39 -23.73
C ILE A 448 10.40 -18.89 -24.15
N LEU A 449 9.84 -17.93 -23.43
CA LEU A 449 8.50 -17.40 -23.69
C LEU A 449 8.39 -16.81 -25.11
N ARG A 450 9.36 -16.01 -25.52
CA ARG A 450 9.37 -15.39 -26.86
C ARG A 450 9.57 -16.40 -27.99
N ARG A 451 10.25 -17.51 -27.72
CA ARG A 451 10.38 -18.62 -28.69
C ARG A 451 9.06 -19.39 -28.82
N ASP A 452 8.38 -19.64 -27.68
CA ASP A 452 7.20 -20.51 -27.62
C ASP A 452 5.90 -19.76 -27.92
N ASP A 453 5.88 -18.43 -27.71
CA ASP A 453 4.78 -17.51 -28.05
C ASP A 453 5.32 -16.22 -28.71
N PRO A 454 5.78 -16.31 -29.97
CA PRO A 454 6.46 -15.19 -30.65
C PRO A 454 5.54 -13.98 -30.92
N ASP A 455 4.22 -14.18 -31.03
CA ASP A 455 3.23 -13.11 -31.25
C ASP A 455 2.69 -12.49 -29.94
N GLY A 456 3.01 -13.09 -28.79
CA GLY A 456 2.52 -12.68 -27.48
C GLY A 456 2.81 -11.20 -27.15
N LEU A 457 1.91 -10.57 -26.43
CA LEU A 457 2.13 -9.27 -25.80
C LEU A 457 2.68 -9.51 -24.41
N ILE A 458 3.92 -9.09 -24.14
CA ILE A 458 4.56 -9.23 -22.83
C ILE A 458 4.67 -7.86 -22.19
N VAL A 459 4.13 -7.70 -20.97
CA VAL A 459 4.21 -6.51 -20.15
C VAL A 459 4.87 -6.90 -18.83
N LEU A 460 6.06 -6.42 -18.54
CA LEU A 460 6.77 -6.71 -17.30
C LEU A 460 7.20 -5.42 -16.61
N PHE A 461 7.05 -5.39 -15.29
CA PHE A 461 7.38 -4.23 -14.49
C PHE A 461 7.63 -4.58 -13.02
N GLY A 462 8.42 -3.72 -12.34
CA GLY A 462 8.55 -3.77 -10.89
C GLY A 462 7.32 -3.19 -10.20
N ASP A 463 6.85 -3.85 -9.15
CA ASP A 463 5.67 -3.38 -8.39
C ASP A 463 5.97 -2.17 -7.51
N HIS A 464 7.14 -2.10 -6.89
CA HIS A 464 7.60 -0.98 -6.05
C HIS A 464 9.11 -1.03 -5.80
N LEU A 465 9.64 0.05 -5.19
CA LEU A 465 11.00 0.08 -4.69
C LEU A 465 11.17 -0.88 -3.50
N PRO A 466 12.34 -1.54 -3.36
CA PRO A 466 12.63 -2.43 -2.24
C PRO A 466 12.76 -1.67 -0.91
N PHE A 467 12.47 -2.34 0.19
CA PHE A 467 12.79 -1.86 1.52
C PHE A 467 14.28 -2.12 1.82
N LEU A 468 15.11 -1.09 1.83
CA LEU A 468 16.56 -1.17 2.06
C LEU A 468 16.99 -0.63 3.43
N GLY A 469 16.14 -0.82 4.41
CA GLY A 469 16.37 -0.41 5.79
C GLY A 469 15.59 0.84 6.20
N PRO A 470 15.49 1.04 7.53
CA PRO A 470 14.68 2.09 8.14
C PRO A 470 15.05 3.49 7.65
N GLY A 471 14.06 4.40 7.58
CA GLY A 471 14.30 5.79 7.21
C GLY A 471 14.90 5.95 5.81
N PHE A 472 14.59 5.06 4.86
CA PHE A 472 15.16 5.03 3.52
C PHE A 472 16.70 4.86 3.47
N TYR A 473 17.27 4.18 4.45
CA TYR A 473 18.72 4.08 4.69
C TYR A 473 19.52 3.80 3.41
N GLY A 474 19.16 2.76 2.63
CA GLY A 474 19.90 2.41 1.42
C GLY A 474 19.90 3.50 0.35
N TYR A 475 18.89 4.35 0.33
CA TYR A 475 18.74 5.43 -0.65
C TYR A 475 19.43 6.73 -0.23
N LEU A 476 19.55 6.98 1.10
CA LEU A 476 20.16 8.19 1.65
C LEU A 476 21.60 8.38 1.20
N ARG A 477 22.40 7.31 1.26
CA ARG A 477 23.83 7.34 0.88
C ARG A 477 24.06 7.70 -0.58
N SER A 478 23.13 7.32 -1.44
CA SER A 478 23.15 7.64 -2.86
C SER A 478 22.38 8.92 -3.21
N LYS A 479 21.88 9.64 -2.18
CA LYS A 479 21.09 10.89 -2.31
C LYS A 479 19.85 10.74 -3.19
N LEU A 480 19.32 9.52 -3.27
CA LEU A 480 18.12 9.22 -4.06
C LEU A 480 16.83 9.63 -3.36
N LEU A 481 16.79 9.45 -2.03
CA LEU A 481 15.68 9.85 -1.16
C LEU A 481 16.22 10.53 0.09
N THR A 482 15.32 11.11 0.88
CA THR A 482 15.58 11.61 2.24
C THR A 482 14.63 10.93 3.23
N ASP A 483 15.02 10.85 4.49
CA ASP A 483 14.21 10.28 5.58
C ASP A 483 13.01 11.15 5.98
N ASN A 484 13.00 12.42 5.57
CA ASN A 484 11.92 13.35 5.82
C ASN A 484 11.16 13.67 4.53
N ARG A 485 9.92 13.18 4.40
CA ARG A 485 9.08 13.42 3.22
C ARG A 485 8.86 14.91 2.93
N ALA A 486 8.88 15.78 3.94
CA ALA A 486 8.77 17.23 3.75
C ALA A 486 9.95 17.83 2.96
N MET A 487 11.10 17.16 3.00
CA MET A 487 12.32 17.59 2.31
C MET A 487 12.50 16.94 0.94
N MET A 488 11.56 16.06 0.52
CA MET A 488 11.64 15.41 -0.78
C MET A 488 11.45 16.43 -1.91
N THR A 489 12.42 16.46 -2.81
CA THR A 489 12.33 17.21 -4.07
C THR A 489 11.43 16.49 -5.07
N ASP A 490 11.02 17.17 -6.15
CA ASP A 490 10.21 16.59 -7.22
C ASP A 490 10.89 15.34 -7.82
N ARG A 491 12.21 15.36 -7.98
CA ARG A 491 12.99 14.21 -8.44
C ARG A 491 12.99 13.06 -7.44
N MET A 492 13.03 13.33 -6.13
CA MET A 492 12.94 12.28 -5.10
C MET A 492 11.57 11.63 -5.07
N VAL A 493 10.49 12.39 -5.26
CA VAL A 493 9.13 11.84 -5.38
C VAL A 493 9.00 10.97 -6.63
N TYR A 494 9.55 11.41 -7.76
CA TYR A 494 9.65 10.55 -8.95
C TYR A 494 10.40 9.25 -8.64
N THR A 495 11.60 9.33 -8.07
CA THR A 495 12.43 8.17 -7.73
C THR A 495 11.70 7.19 -6.81
N LEU A 496 10.90 7.71 -5.86
CA LEU A 496 10.11 6.90 -4.93
C LEU A 496 9.09 5.99 -5.64
N THR A 497 8.67 6.35 -6.86
CA THR A 497 7.60 5.67 -7.59
C THR A 497 8.09 4.92 -8.84
N ALA A 498 9.22 5.30 -9.41
CA ALA A 498 9.68 4.80 -10.70
C ALA A 498 10.35 3.43 -10.59
N THR A 499 9.79 2.43 -11.27
CA THR A 499 10.36 1.09 -11.43
C THR A 499 10.48 0.73 -12.90
N PRO A 500 11.38 -0.17 -13.31
CA PRO A 500 11.55 -0.56 -14.71
C PRO A 500 10.24 -1.07 -15.33
N LEU A 501 9.97 -0.64 -16.56
CA LEU A 501 8.89 -1.11 -17.42
C LEU A 501 9.47 -1.60 -18.73
N VAL A 502 9.12 -2.82 -19.14
CA VAL A 502 9.40 -3.33 -20.49
C VAL A 502 8.11 -3.88 -21.07
N VAL A 503 7.73 -3.37 -22.24
CA VAL A 503 6.61 -3.90 -23.03
C VAL A 503 7.19 -4.43 -24.34
N ILE A 504 6.96 -5.72 -24.61
CA ILE A 504 7.37 -6.38 -25.84
C ILE A 504 6.12 -6.73 -26.63
N ASP A 505 5.92 -6.07 -27.73
CA ASP A 505 4.92 -6.46 -28.71
C ASP A 505 5.57 -7.52 -29.64
N GLY A 506 5.08 -8.75 -29.61
CA GLY A 506 5.66 -9.84 -30.39
C GLY A 506 5.78 -9.53 -31.89
N ARG A 507 4.94 -8.61 -32.42
CA ARG A 507 4.95 -8.19 -33.83
C ARG A 507 5.84 -6.99 -34.11
N ARG A 508 6.13 -6.14 -33.10
CA ARG A 508 6.87 -4.87 -33.24
C ARG A 508 8.18 -4.84 -32.45
N GLY A 509 8.35 -5.73 -31.49
CA GLY A 509 9.48 -5.75 -30.57
C GLY A 509 9.26 -4.89 -29.33
N PRO A 510 10.35 -4.54 -28.59
CA PRO A 510 10.27 -3.67 -27.42
C PRO A 510 9.75 -2.27 -27.77
N LEU A 511 8.86 -1.72 -26.93
CA LEU A 511 8.21 -0.43 -27.16
C LEU A 511 8.78 0.65 -26.23
N PRO A 512 9.28 1.79 -26.76
CA PRO A 512 9.68 2.93 -25.96
C PRO A 512 8.43 3.72 -25.52
N LEU A 513 8.07 3.63 -24.23
CA LEU A 513 6.83 4.21 -23.70
C LEU A 513 7.06 5.39 -22.76
N GLY A 514 8.30 5.61 -22.29
CA GLY A 514 8.62 6.64 -21.31
C GLY A 514 8.04 6.32 -19.91
N ASP A 515 7.60 7.34 -19.21
CA ASP A 515 7.05 7.21 -17.86
C ASP A 515 5.54 6.94 -17.92
N VAL A 516 5.12 5.74 -17.53
CA VAL A 516 3.73 5.29 -17.56
C VAL A 516 3.18 5.15 -16.13
N PRO A 517 2.21 5.95 -15.69
CA PRO A 517 1.52 5.69 -14.44
C PRO A 517 0.87 4.30 -14.45
N MET A 518 1.04 3.52 -13.38
CA MET A 518 0.66 2.11 -13.36
C MET A 518 -0.82 1.88 -13.71
N TYR A 519 -1.70 2.77 -13.26
CA TYR A 519 -3.15 2.71 -13.59
C TYR A 519 -3.45 2.93 -15.09
N ARG A 520 -2.47 3.34 -15.92
CA ARG A 520 -2.64 3.46 -17.37
C ARG A 520 -2.40 2.14 -18.13
N LEU A 521 -1.78 1.16 -17.48
CA LEU A 521 -1.46 -0.12 -18.10
C LEU A 521 -2.68 -0.84 -18.71
N PRO A 522 -3.88 -0.91 -18.06
CA PRO A 522 -5.03 -1.58 -18.65
C PRO A 522 -5.48 -0.95 -19.98
N ALA A 523 -5.61 0.38 -20.03
CA ALA A 523 -6.00 1.08 -21.26
C ALA A 523 -4.96 0.86 -22.38
N MET A 524 -3.65 0.99 -22.03
CA MET A 524 -2.55 0.76 -22.97
C MET A 524 -2.56 -0.67 -23.54
N ILE A 525 -2.80 -1.69 -22.72
CA ILE A 525 -2.87 -3.09 -23.17
C ILE A 525 -4.05 -3.28 -24.14
N LEU A 526 -5.21 -2.73 -23.82
CA LEU A 526 -6.38 -2.80 -24.73
C LEU A 526 -6.07 -2.12 -26.08
N ASP A 527 -5.39 -0.97 -26.06
CA ASP A 527 -4.97 -0.27 -27.26
C ASP A 527 -3.98 -1.10 -28.11
N LEU A 528 -2.99 -1.73 -27.46
CA LEU A 528 -2.02 -2.60 -28.14
C LEU A 528 -2.66 -3.87 -28.74
N LEU A 529 -3.75 -4.33 -28.15
CA LEU A 529 -4.54 -5.46 -28.65
C LEU A 529 -5.56 -5.02 -29.73
N GLY A 530 -5.81 -3.73 -29.88
CA GLY A 530 -6.87 -3.19 -30.72
C GLY A 530 -8.26 -3.56 -30.23
N LEU A 531 -8.43 -3.72 -28.93
CA LEU A 531 -9.72 -4.03 -28.32
C LEU A 531 -10.40 -2.74 -27.85
N ALA A 532 -11.67 -2.57 -28.24
CA ALA A 532 -12.51 -1.56 -27.64
C ALA A 532 -12.78 -1.96 -26.19
N GLY A 533 -12.26 -1.22 -25.25
CA GLY A 533 -12.59 -1.36 -23.84
C GLY A 533 -13.80 -0.49 -23.46
N PRO A 534 -14.46 -0.75 -22.33
CA PRO A 534 -15.50 0.15 -21.82
C PRO A 534 -14.89 1.53 -21.52
N ASP A 535 -15.66 2.58 -21.80
CA ASP A 535 -15.24 3.99 -21.64
C ASP A 535 -14.67 4.27 -20.25
N VAL A 536 -15.17 3.59 -19.24
CA VAL A 536 -14.78 3.79 -17.84
C VAL A 536 -13.27 3.60 -17.60
N ILE A 537 -12.62 2.68 -18.33
CA ILE A 537 -11.17 2.45 -18.18
C ILE A 537 -10.33 3.63 -18.74
N ARG A 538 -10.90 4.37 -19.68
CA ARG A 538 -10.27 5.54 -20.30
C ARG A 538 -10.47 6.82 -19.51
N LEU A 539 -11.41 6.85 -18.56
CA LEU A 539 -11.64 8.01 -17.68
C LEU A 539 -10.39 8.40 -16.86
N SER A 540 -9.48 7.46 -16.65
CA SER A 540 -8.21 7.72 -15.98
C SER A 540 -7.15 8.41 -16.86
N THR A 541 -7.50 8.86 -18.07
CA THR A 541 -6.60 9.64 -18.92
C THR A 541 -6.39 11.03 -18.32
N PRO A 542 -5.14 11.41 -17.99
CA PRO A 542 -4.84 12.74 -17.46
C PRO A 542 -5.07 13.85 -18.50
N PRO A 543 -5.22 15.11 -18.07
CA PRO A 543 -5.31 16.23 -18.97
C PRO A 543 -3.98 16.47 -19.71
N GLY A 544 -4.03 16.68 -21.02
CA GLY A 544 -2.85 16.90 -21.86
C GLY A 544 -1.96 15.67 -21.97
N ASP A 545 -0.67 15.90 -22.24
CA ASP A 545 0.34 14.84 -22.39
C ASP A 545 1.10 14.54 -21.10
N LEU A 546 0.48 14.82 -19.94
CA LEU A 546 1.11 14.63 -18.65
C LEU A 546 1.05 13.17 -18.18
N ALA A 547 2.18 12.66 -17.69
CA ALA A 547 2.16 11.53 -16.77
C ALA A 547 1.85 12.05 -15.36
N VAL A 548 0.77 11.60 -14.76
CA VAL A 548 0.36 12.01 -13.41
C VAL A 548 0.41 10.81 -12.47
N ARG A 549 1.22 10.89 -11.41
CA ARG A 549 1.28 9.86 -10.37
C ARG A 549 0.65 10.35 -9.07
N PRO A 550 -0.63 10.06 -8.83
CA PRO A 550 -1.27 10.36 -7.55
C PRO A 550 -0.66 9.53 -6.40
N LEU A 551 -0.51 10.19 -5.27
CA LEU A 551 -0.08 9.62 -3.99
C LEU A 551 -0.99 10.19 -2.90
N PRO A 552 -1.07 9.59 -1.70
CA PRO A 552 -1.87 10.16 -0.63
C PRO A 552 -1.48 11.62 -0.31
N GLY A 553 -2.41 12.56 -0.52
CA GLY A 553 -2.26 14.01 -0.24
C GLY A 553 -1.32 14.79 -1.17
N MET A 554 -0.83 14.19 -2.24
CA MET A 554 -0.02 14.85 -3.27
C MET A 554 -0.07 14.08 -4.58
N TYR A 555 0.43 14.69 -5.66
CA TYR A 555 0.73 13.97 -6.90
C TYR A 555 1.99 14.54 -7.56
N TRP A 556 2.70 13.67 -8.25
CA TRP A 556 3.76 14.04 -9.17
C TRP A 556 3.17 14.15 -10.58
N ALA A 557 3.59 15.16 -11.33
CA ALA A 557 3.23 15.35 -12.74
C ALA A 557 4.48 15.65 -13.57
N GLY A 558 4.58 15.06 -14.76
CA GLY A 558 5.70 15.27 -15.68
C GLY A 558 5.31 15.08 -17.14
N ASP A 559 6.03 15.77 -18.05
CA ASP A 559 5.85 15.74 -19.51
C ASP A 559 7.12 15.29 -20.27
N GLY A 560 8.01 14.56 -19.59
CA GLY A 560 9.31 14.14 -20.13
C GLY A 560 10.43 15.18 -20.02
N GLY A 561 10.12 16.45 -19.70
CA GLY A 561 11.10 17.52 -19.51
C GLY A 561 10.93 18.28 -18.21
N ARG A 562 9.70 18.58 -17.83
CA ARG A 562 9.36 19.29 -16.60
C ARG A 562 8.70 18.34 -15.60
N GLN A 563 9.16 18.38 -14.36
CA GLN A 563 8.60 17.60 -13.24
C GLN A 563 8.12 18.55 -12.15
N THR A 564 6.97 18.28 -11.59
CA THR A 564 6.37 19.09 -10.51
C THR A 564 5.62 18.19 -9.54
N VAL A 565 5.80 18.44 -8.24
CA VAL A 565 4.99 17.82 -7.19
C VAL A 565 3.98 18.84 -6.67
N CYS A 566 2.71 18.50 -6.80
CA CYS A 566 1.61 19.28 -6.26
C CYS A 566 1.16 18.67 -4.93
N ARG A 567 1.32 19.40 -3.83
CA ARG A 567 0.84 19.03 -2.50
C ARG A 567 -0.52 19.67 -2.23
N GLU A 568 -1.31 19.06 -1.37
CA GLU A 568 -2.68 19.48 -1.04
C GLU A 568 -2.77 21.00 -0.71
N GLU A 569 -1.73 21.54 -0.09
CA GLU A 569 -1.65 22.96 0.29
C GLU A 569 -1.37 23.90 -0.91
N GLN A 570 -1.03 23.40 -2.08
CA GLN A 570 -0.61 24.13 -3.28
C GLN A 570 -1.52 23.87 -4.49
N GLN A 571 -2.56 23.08 -4.35
CA GLN A 571 -3.38 22.57 -5.46
C GLN A 571 -4.23 23.63 -6.16
N GLU A 572 -4.51 24.74 -5.49
CA GLU A 572 -5.36 25.82 -6.03
C GLU A 572 -4.61 26.79 -6.97
N GLN A 573 -3.35 26.54 -7.33
CA GLN A 573 -2.52 27.50 -8.07
C GLN A 573 -1.84 26.90 -9.30
N GLY A 574 -1.94 27.58 -10.44
CA GLY A 574 -1.17 27.32 -11.65
C GLY A 574 -1.42 25.94 -12.28
N PRO A 575 -0.37 25.20 -12.70
CA PRO A 575 -0.53 23.91 -13.39
C PRO A 575 -1.13 22.81 -12.50
N CYS A 576 -1.14 22.99 -11.19
CA CYS A 576 -1.71 22.03 -10.26
C CYS A 576 -3.25 22.04 -10.26
N GLU A 577 -3.89 23.18 -10.53
CA GLU A 577 -5.36 23.33 -10.45
C GLU A 577 -6.13 22.41 -11.42
N VAL A 578 -5.70 22.34 -12.67
CA VAL A 578 -6.37 21.51 -13.69
C VAL A 578 -6.24 20.02 -13.35
N THR A 579 -5.05 19.61 -12.95
CA THR A 579 -4.76 18.22 -12.57
C THR A 579 -5.49 17.83 -11.28
N ASP A 580 -5.60 18.74 -10.32
CA ASP A 580 -6.34 18.48 -9.09
C ASP A 580 -7.83 18.27 -9.37
N ARG A 581 -8.46 19.14 -10.18
CA ARG A 581 -9.87 18.99 -10.58
C ARG A 581 -10.12 17.65 -11.27
N TRP A 582 -9.25 17.23 -12.17
CA TRP A 582 -9.29 15.92 -12.82
C TRP A 582 -9.16 14.80 -11.78
N LEU A 583 -8.22 14.89 -10.85
CA LEU A 583 -7.97 13.86 -9.84
C LEU A 583 -9.16 13.70 -8.89
N GLN A 584 -9.77 14.79 -8.43
CA GLN A 584 -10.96 14.76 -7.57
C GLN A 584 -12.16 14.11 -8.30
N ALA A 585 -12.35 14.45 -9.58
CA ALA A 585 -13.37 13.81 -10.41
C ALA A 585 -13.11 12.29 -10.56
N LEU A 586 -11.86 11.90 -10.78
CA LEU A 586 -11.46 10.50 -10.90
C LEU A 586 -11.66 9.71 -9.59
N ILE A 587 -11.34 10.31 -8.44
CA ILE A 587 -11.61 9.73 -7.11
C ILE A 587 -13.12 9.51 -6.91
N THR A 588 -13.96 10.48 -7.31
CA THR A 588 -15.42 10.37 -7.22
C THR A 588 -15.93 9.19 -8.02
N VAL A 589 -15.51 9.07 -9.29
CA VAL A 589 -15.87 7.94 -10.16
C VAL A 589 -15.35 6.62 -9.64
N SER A 590 -14.11 6.57 -9.16
CA SER A 590 -13.49 5.37 -8.56
C SER A 590 -14.31 4.87 -7.36
N ARG A 591 -14.72 5.76 -6.45
CA ARG A 591 -15.54 5.40 -5.29
C ARG A 591 -16.92 4.89 -5.69
N ASP A 592 -17.58 5.51 -6.67
CA ASP A 592 -18.86 5.04 -7.19
C ASP A 592 -18.73 3.65 -7.82
N LEU A 593 -17.72 3.45 -8.66
CA LEU A 593 -17.51 2.21 -9.40
C LEU A 593 -17.22 1.02 -8.48
N PHE A 594 -16.23 1.16 -7.61
CA PHE A 594 -15.68 0.05 -6.83
C PHE A 594 -16.42 -0.21 -5.52
N SER A 595 -17.09 0.81 -4.93
CA SER A 595 -17.75 0.66 -3.62
C SER A 595 -19.16 1.23 -3.56
N GLY A 596 -19.56 2.07 -4.55
CA GLY A 596 -20.83 2.79 -4.56
C GLY A 596 -21.93 2.10 -5.37
N SER A 597 -22.82 2.90 -5.91
CA SER A 597 -24.03 2.46 -6.65
C SER A 597 -23.78 2.19 -8.12
N ARG A 598 -22.57 2.40 -8.63
CA ARG A 598 -22.14 2.23 -10.02
C ARG A 598 -22.97 3.08 -11.00
N PHE A 599 -23.24 4.33 -10.64
CA PHE A 599 -23.92 5.28 -11.53
C PHE A 599 -23.12 5.52 -12.81
N VAL A 600 -21.78 5.48 -12.73
CA VAL A 600 -20.87 5.60 -13.88
C VAL A 600 -21.18 4.59 -14.99
N LEU A 601 -21.58 3.35 -14.65
CA LEU A 601 -21.91 2.32 -15.64
C LEU A 601 -23.32 2.46 -16.23
N LYS A 602 -24.14 3.35 -15.67
CA LYS A 602 -25.51 3.64 -16.14
C LYS A 602 -25.57 4.95 -16.93
N ALA A 603 -24.50 5.73 -16.89
CA ALA A 603 -24.40 6.97 -17.67
C ALA A 603 -24.31 6.65 -19.17
N GLU A 604 -24.76 7.59 -20.00
CA GLU A 604 -24.67 7.43 -21.45
C GLU A 604 -23.20 7.24 -21.89
N PRO A 605 -22.93 6.38 -22.90
CA PRO A 605 -21.60 6.21 -23.46
C PRO A 605 -21.00 7.55 -23.92
N LEU A 606 -19.67 7.61 -24.05
CA LEU A 606 -19.02 8.70 -24.77
C LEU A 606 -19.61 8.75 -26.18
N ALA A 607 -20.09 9.92 -26.60
CA ALA A 607 -20.54 10.09 -27.99
C ALA A 607 -19.34 9.78 -28.92
N GLU A 608 -19.57 8.89 -29.93
CA GLU A 608 -18.58 8.54 -30.94
C GLU A 608 -18.12 9.74 -31.75
#